data_a8e527d8d6e059716dd848e4bce031e7
#
_entry.id   a8e527d8d6e059716dd848e4bce031e7
#
_cell.length_a   1.000
_cell.length_b   1.000
_cell.length_c   1.000
_cell.angle_alpha   90.00
_cell.angle_beta   90.00
_cell.angle_gamma   90.00
#
_symmetry.space_group_name_H-M   'P 1'
#
loop_
_entity.id
_entity.type
_entity.pdbx_description
1 polymer ?
#
loop_
_entity_poly.entity_id
_entity_poly.type
_entity_poly.pdbx_seq_one_letter_code
_entity_poly.pdbx_strand_id
1 'polypeptide(L)'
;MLDDGRITDSQGRTVDFKNTILIMTSNIGSSYLLDGIGEDGSIKPEAAEMVQNDLRGHFRPEFLNRLDEIIMFKPLTKDNIGGIVDLLMAELNNRLADQEIHIRLTAAAKNHIIEGGYDPVYGCL
;
A
#
# COMPACT_ATOMS: atom_id res chain seq x y z
N MET A 1 6.89 11.28 21.22
CA MET A 1 7.13 11.65 19.81
C MET A 1 5.91 12.30 19.18
N LEU A 2 4.76 11.64 19.15
CA LEU A 2 3.53 12.20 18.53
C LEU A 2 3.02 13.48 19.22
N ASP A 3 3.30 13.69 20.51
CA ASP A 3 2.90 14.88 21.25
C ASP A 3 3.92 15.99 21.22
N ASP A 4 5.15 15.66 21.60
CA ASP A 4 6.20 16.64 21.84
C ASP A 4 7.03 16.91 20.60
N GLY A 5 6.84 16.11 19.53
CA GLY A 5 7.65 16.17 18.31
C GLY A 5 9.13 15.91 18.57
N ARG A 6 9.47 15.23 19.65
CA ARG A 6 10.84 14.93 20.05
C ARG A 6 11.01 13.48 20.46
N ILE A 7 12.18 12.91 20.15
CA ILE A 7 12.62 11.60 20.67
C ILE A 7 13.99 11.80 21.30
N THR A 8 14.16 11.24 22.49
CA THR A 8 15.46 11.15 23.14
C THR A 8 15.99 9.74 23.01
N ASP A 9 17.21 9.58 22.48
CA ASP A 9 17.85 8.28 22.36
C ASP A 9 18.38 7.77 23.72
N SER A 10 18.87 6.54 23.74
CA SER A 10 19.43 5.93 24.94
C SER A 10 20.70 6.63 25.46
N GLN A 11 21.31 7.51 24.66
CA GLN A 11 22.49 8.30 25.00
C GLN A 11 22.15 9.72 25.47
N GLY A 12 20.84 10.02 25.63
CA GLY A 12 20.37 11.33 26.11
C GLY A 12 20.29 12.41 25.02
N ARG A 13 20.52 12.07 23.73
CA ARG A 13 20.39 13.03 22.63
C ARG A 13 18.93 13.17 22.21
N THR A 14 18.44 14.40 22.17
CA THR A 14 17.06 14.71 21.75
C THR A 14 17.04 15.14 20.30
N VAL A 15 16.20 14.48 19.49
CA VAL A 15 16.00 14.80 18.07
C VAL A 15 14.62 15.43 17.91
N ASP A 16 14.55 16.53 17.18
CA ASP A 16 13.32 17.27 16.89
C ASP A 16 12.67 16.74 15.60
N PHE A 17 11.40 16.32 15.71
CA PHE A 17 10.57 15.82 14.62
C PHE A 17 9.36 16.71 14.30
N LYS A 18 9.34 17.95 14.81
CA LYS A 18 8.18 18.85 14.66
C LYS A 18 7.83 19.18 13.20
N ASN A 19 8.84 19.20 12.33
CA ASN A 19 8.68 19.52 10.92
C ASN A 19 8.77 18.28 10.04
N THR A 20 8.31 17.12 10.53
CA THR A 20 8.31 15.85 9.79
C THR A 20 6.90 15.36 9.54
N ILE A 21 6.74 14.58 8.47
CA ILE A 21 5.55 13.77 8.23
C ILE A 21 5.89 12.35 8.65
N LEU A 22 5.11 11.80 9.58
CA LEU A 22 5.27 10.44 10.05
C LEU A 22 4.25 9.53 9.38
N ILE A 23 4.74 8.57 8.61
CA ILE A 23 3.91 7.57 7.94
C ILE A 23 4.18 6.22 8.60
N MET A 24 3.10 5.56 9.05
CA MET A 24 3.15 4.23 9.64
C MET A 24 2.31 3.28 8.78
N THR A 25 2.84 2.07 8.53
CA THR A 25 2.14 1.05 7.77
C THR A 25 1.85 -0.15 8.67
N SER A 26 0.70 -0.79 8.45
CA SER A 26 0.27 -1.99 9.17
C SER A 26 -0.59 -2.87 8.26
N ASN A 27 -0.61 -4.16 8.53
CA ASN A 27 -1.49 -5.12 7.88
C ASN A 27 -2.69 -5.53 8.74
N ILE A 28 -2.96 -4.79 9.81
CA ILE A 28 -4.12 -5.03 10.69
C ILE A 28 -5.41 -4.90 9.88
N GLY A 29 -6.30 -5.88 10.04
CA GLY A 29 -7.59 -5.91 9.36
C GLY A 29 -7.54 -6.26 7.86
N SER A 30 -6.39 -6.71 7.34
CA SER A 30 -6.24 -7.06 5.91
C SER A 30 -7.22 -8.14 5.44
N SER A 31 -7.52 -9.12 6.28
CA SER A 31 -8.50 -10.18 5.98
C SER A 31 -9.91 -9.61 5.74
N TYR A 32 -10.35 -8.64 6.54
CA TYR A 32 -11.65 -8.00 6.35
C TYR A 32 -11.73 -7.18 5.05
N LEU A 33 -10.60 -6.60 4.63
CA LEU A 33 -10.53 -5.88 3.37
C LEU A 33 -10.57 -6.82 2.17
N LEU A 34 -9.93 -7.99 2.24
CA LEU A 34 -9.98 -9.00 1.18
C LEU A 34 -11.40 -9.53 0.94
N ASP A 35 -12.13 -9.81 2.02
CA ASP A 35 -13.50 -10.34 1.95
C ASP A 35 -14.54 -9.24 1.70
N GLY A 36 -14.22 -8.01 1.99
CA GLY A 36 -15.13 -6.87 1.99
C GLY A 36 -15.04 -5.95 0.78
N ILE A 37 -14.52 -6.41 -0.36
CA ILE A 37 -14.47 -5.64 -1.59
C ILE A 37 -15.73 -5.87 -2.41
N GLY A 38 -16.33 -4.77 -2.89
CA GLY A 38 -17.43 -4.82 -3.83
C GLY A 38 -16.99 -5.19 -5.25
N GLU A 39 -17.92 -5.53 -6.10
CA GLU A 39 -17.68 -5.83 -7.52
C GLU A 39 -17.07 -4.63 -8.28
N ASP A 40 -17.30 -3.42 -7.77
CA ASP A 40 -16.73 -2.16 -8.26
C ASP A 40 -15.31 -1.87 -7.76
N GLY A 41 -14.71 -2.76 -6.96
CA GLY A 41 -13.40 -2.60 -6.34
C GLY A 41 -13.39 -1.61 -5.15
N SER A 42 -14.54 -1.19 -4.65
CA SER A 42 -14.65 -0.35 -3.46
C SER A 42 -14.68 -1.17 -2.17
N ILE A 43 -14.22 -0.58 -1.07
CA ILE A 43 -14.31 -1.20 0.25
C ILE A 43 -15.75 -1.02 0.75
N LYS A 44 -16.41 -2.12 1.10
CA LYS A 44 -17.75 -2.07 1.70
C LYS A 44 -17.69 -1.37 3.06
N PRO A 45 -18.71 -0.55 3.43
CA PRO A 45 -18.74 0.15 4.71
C PRO A 45 -18.59 -0.79 5.92
N GLU A 46 -19.17 -1.99 5.84
CA GLU A 46 -19.10 -3.01 6.89
C GLU A 46 -17.65 -3.51 7.10
N ALA A 47 -16.90 -3.72 6.02
CA ALA A 47 -15.49 -4.11 6.09
C ALA A 47 -14.63 -2.99 6.69
N ALA A 48 -14.87 -1.75 6.30
CA ALA A 48 -14.18 -0.60 6.87
C ALA A 48 -14.42 -0.47 8.38
N GLU A 49 -15.64 -0.71 8.82
CA GLU A 49 -16.00 -0.71 10.25
C GLU A 49 -15.29 -1.85 11.02
N MET A 50 -15.24 -3.05 10.45
CA MET A 50 -14.52 -4.18 11.05
C MET A 50 -13.02 -3.88 11.21
N VAL A 51 -12.39 -3.27 10.21
CA VAL A 51 -10.98 -2.84 10.29
C VAL A 51 -10.78 -1.79 11.38
N GLN A 52 -11.68 -0.81 11.49
CA GLN A 52 -11.60 0.20 12.56
C GLN A 52 -11.75 -0.42 13.94
N ASN A 53 -12.63 -1.39 14.10
CA ASN A 53 -12.80 -2.10 15.37
C ASN A 53 -11.57 -2.93 15.73
N ASP A 54 -10.95 -3.58 14.74
CA ASP A 54 -9.71 -4.33 14.92
C ASP A 54 -8.54 -3.41 15.34
N LEU A 55 -8.42 -2.24 14.70
CA LEU A 55 -7.46 -1.21 15.09
C LEU A 55 -7.63 -0.75 16.54
N ARG A 56 -8.88 -0.55 17.00
CA ARG A 56 -9.18 -0.20 18.39
C ARG A 56 -8.82 -1.31 19.37
N GLY A 57 -8.84 -2.57 18.94
CA GLY A 57 -8.38 -3.70 19.74
C GLY A 57 -6.86 -3.79 19.88
N HIS A 58 -6.11 -3.35 18.86
CA HIS A 58 -4.66 -3.43 18.82
C HIS A 58 -3.95 -2.17 19.34
N PHE A 59 -4.54 -1.02 19.18
CA PHE A 59 -3.96 0.26 19.60
C PHE A 59 -4.78 0.94 20.69
N ARG A 60 -4.09 1.60 21.59
CA ARG A 60 -4.74 2.39 22.63
C ARG A 60 -5.47 3.58 22.03
N PRO A 61 -6.62 3.99 22.59
CA PRO A 61 -7.39 5.13 22.11
C PRO A 61 -6.55 6.43 22.03
N GLU A 62 -5.65 6.64 22.98
CA GLU A 62 -4.76 7.80 23.01
C GLU A 62 -3.83 7.85 21.80
N PHE A 63 -3.40 6.68 21.30
CA PHE A 63 -2.58 6.60 20.10
C PHE A 63 -3.40 6.92 18.84
N LEU A 64 -4.58 6.29 18.69
CA LEU A 64 -5.44 6.49 17.53
C LEU A 64 -5.93 7.93 17.40
N ASN A 65 -6.22 8.60 18.53
CA ASN A 65 -6.65 10.00 18.56
C ASN A 65 -5.56 11.00 18.14
N ARG A 66 -4.32 10.56 18.01
CA ARG A 66 -3.17 11.37 17.57
C ARG A 66 -2.78 11.18 16.13
N LEU A 67 -3.46 10.27 15.44
CA LEU A 67 -3.31 10.09 14.01
C LEU A 67 -4.16 11.14 13.31
N ASP A 68 -3.56 11.89 12.41
CA ASP A 68 -4.27 12.89 11.61
C ASP A 68 -5.19 12.21 10.59
N GLU A 69 -4.73 11.09 10.02
CA GLU A 69 -5.47 10.35 9.01
C GLU A 69 -5.14 8.85 9.06
N ILE A 70 -6.15 8.01 8.83
CA ILE A 70 -6.03 6.56 8.66
C ILE A 70 -6.51 6.22 7.25
N ILE A 71 -5.57 5.79 6.41
CA ILE A 71 -5.84 5.42 5.02
C ILE A 71 -5.91 3.91 4.91
N MET A 72 -7.02 3.40 4.39
CA MET A 72 -7.19 1.99 4.08
C MET A 72 -6.83 1.73 2.63
N PHE A 73 -5.78 0.94 2.40
CA PHE A 73 -5.42 0.49 1.06
C PHE A 73 -6.29 -0.69 0.65
N LYS A 74 -6.90 -0.57 -0.50
CA LYS A 74 -7.65 -1.68 -1.11
C LYS A 74 -6.71 -2.58 -1.91
N PRO A 75 -7.01 -3.88 -2.04
CA PRO A 75 -6.29 -4.77 -2.93
C PRO A 75 -6.26 -4.27 -4.37
N LEU A 76 -5.20 -4.61 -5.08
CA LEU A 76 -5.06 -4.27 -6.49
C LEU A 76 -6.04 -5.09 -7.35
N THR A 77 -6.71 -4.42 -8.27
CA THR A 77 -7.51 -5.08 -9.31
C THR A 77 -6.64 -5.49 -10.49
N LYS A 78 -7.13 -6.39 -11.36
CA LYS A 78 -6.43 -6.75 -12.59
C LYS A 78 -6.13 -5.53 -13.49
N ASP A 79 -7.02 -4.54 -13.52
CA ASP A 79 -6.81 -3.30 -14.27
C ASP A 79 -5.65 -2.48 -13.70
N ASN A 80 -5.54 -2.41 -12.37
CA ASN A 80 -4.41 -1.77 -11.72
C ASN A 80 -3.09 -2.48 -12.06
N ILE A 81 -3.08 -3.82 -12.07
CA ILE A 81 -1.91 -4.62 -12.46
C ILE A 81 -1.51 -4.32 -13.90
N GLY A 82 -2.49 -4.18 -14.80
CA GLY A 82 -2.22 -3.77 -16.18
C GLY A 82 -1.46 -2.45 -16.29
N GLY A 83 -1.82 -1.46 -15.49
CA GLY A 83 -1.11 -0.18 -15.39
C GLY A 83 0.31 -0.34 -14.81
N ILE A 84 0.48 -1.20 -13.81
CA ILE A 84 1.80 -1.50 -13.24
C ILE A 84 2.72 -2.17 -14.27
N VAL A 85 2.21 -3.11 -15.04
CA VAL A 85 2.98 -3.76 -16.12
C VAL A 85 3.48 -2.72 -17.13
N ASP A 86 2.65 -1.75 -17.51
CA ASP A 86 3.06 -0.69 -18.43
C ASP A 86 4.18 0.18 -17.85
N LEU A 87 4.10 0.53 -16.56
CA LEU A 87 5.15 1.29 -15.87
C LEU A 87 6.47 0.50 -15.80
N LEU A 88 6.41 -0.78 -15.45
CA LEU A 88 7.59 -1.64 -15.41
C LEU A 88 8.22 -1.82 -16.79
N MET A 89 7.40 -1.93 -17.84
CA MET A 89 7.90 -2.00 -19.21
C MET A 89 8.56 -0.69 -19.65
N ALA A 90 8.03 0.46 -19.26
CA ALA A 90 8.66 1.75 -19.52
C ALA A 90 10.01 1.86 -18.81
N GLU A 91 10.09 1.44 -17.54
CA GLU A 91 11.34 1.43 -16.79
C GLU A 91 12.37 0.47 -17.40
N LEU A 92 11.95 -0.72 -17.83
CA LEU A 92 12.81 -1.69 -18.50
C LEU A 92 13.35 -1.13 -19.82
N ASN A 93 12.51 -0.50 -20.64
CA ASN A 93 12.92 0.13 -21.88
C ASN A 93 13.90 1.28 -21.63
N ASN A 94 13.73 2.06 -20.58
CA ASN A 94 14.68 3.10 -20.20
C ASN A 94 16.07 2.51 -19.86
N ARG A 95 16.11 1.38 -19.16
CA ARG A 95 17.39 0.69 -18.86
C ARG A 95 18.04 0.09 -20.11
N LEU A 96 17.25 -0.32 -21.10
CA LEU A 96 17.75 -0.92 -22.34
C LEU A 96 18.08 0.12 -23.43
N ALA A 97 17.70 1.38 -23.23
CA ALA A 97 17.91 2.44 -24.20
C ALA A 97 19.40 2.63 -24.59
N ASP A 98 20.30 2.50 -23.62
CA ASP A 98 21.76 2.60 -23.85
C ASP A 98 22.31 1.45 -24.74
N GLN A 99 21.56 0.35 -24.83
CA GLN A 99 21.89 -0.80 -25.68
C GLN A 99 21.14 -0.80 -27.01
N GLU A 100 20.42 0.28 -27.32
CA GLU A 100 19.56 0.42 -28.52
C GLU A 100 18.51 -0.69 -28.66
N ILE A 101 18.09 -1.29 -27.52
CA ILE A 101 17.07 -2.33 -27.48
C ILE A 101 15.75 -1.73 -26.98
N HIS A 102 14.66 -2.06 -27.68
CA HIS A 102 13.31 -1.69 -27.29
C HIS A 102 12.40 -2.91 -27.27
N ILE A 103 11.70 -3.11 -26.16
CA ILE A 103 10.75 -4.20 -25.97
C ILE A 103 9.33 -3.67 -25.95
N ARG A 104 8.43 -4.32 -26.70
CA ARG A 104 7.01 -4.02 -26.70
C ARG A 104 6.20 -5.29 -26.41
N LEU A 105 5.31 -5.21 -25.44
CA LEU A 105 4.37 -6.30 -25.16
C LEU A 105 3.17 -6.22 -26.11
N THR A 106 2.76 -7.38 -26.63
CA THR A 106 1.45 -7.51 -27.26
C THR A 106 0.36 -7.60 -26.16
N ALA A 107 -0.89 -7.31 -26.53
CA ALA A 107 -2.02 -7.44 -25.59
C ALA A 107 -2.13 -8.85 -25.00
N ALA A 108 -1.89 -9.88 -25.81
CA ALA A 108 -1.91 -11.28 -25.34
C ALA A 108 -0.79 -11.57 -24.33
N ALA A 109 0.44 -11.09 -24.59
CA ALA A 109 1.57 -11.26 -23.68
C ALA A 109 1.33 -10.50 -22.37
N LYS A 110 0.78 -9.28 -22.45
CA LYS A 110 0.43 -8.49 -21.27
C LYS A 110 -0.61 -9.20 -20.41
N ASN A 111 -1.68 -9.74 -21.00
CA ASN A 111 -2.70 -10.49 -20.29
C ASN A 111 -2.12 -11.75 -19.63
N HIS A 112 -1.23 -12.48 -20.31
CA HIS A 112 -0.56 -13.64 -19.74
C HIS A 112 0.28 -13.28 -18.51
N ILE A 113 1.01 -12.18 -18.55
CA ILE A 113 1.77 -11.67 -17.40
C ILE A 113 0.84 -11.29 -16.24
N ILE A 114 -0.27 -10.61 -16.54
CA ILE A 114 -1.26 -10.22 -15.52
C ILE A 114 -1.85 -11.46 -14.84
N GLU A 115 -2.24 -12.47 -15.61
CA GLU A 115 -2.83 -13.71 -15.08
C GLU A 115 -1.82 -14.53 -14.27
N GLY A 116 -0.57 -14.61 -14.71
CA GLY A 116 0.48 -15.36 -14.04
C GLY A 116 1.10 -14.66 -12.83
N GLY A 117 1.06 -13.34 -12.81
CA GLY A 117 1.63 -12.52 -11.74
C GLY A 117 0.63 -11.98 -10.72
N TYR A 118 -0.66 -12.27 -10.90
CA TYR A 118 -1.71 -11.81 -9.99
C TYR A 118 -2.06 -12.87 -8.96
N ASP A 119 -1.88 -12.54 -7.70
CA ASP A 119 -2.40 -13.31 -6.58
C ASP A 119 -3.43 -12.46 -5.81
N PRO A 120 -4.67 -12.94 -5.62
CA PRO A 120 -5.71 -12.16 -4.93
C PRO A 120 -5.38 -11.85 -3.47
N VAL A 121 -4.48 -12.61 -2.84
CA VAL A 121 -4.08 -12.42 -1.43
C VAL A 121 -2.82 -11.58 -1.32
N TYR A 122 -1.81 -11.84 -2.15
CA TYR A 122 -0.50 -11.19 -2.09
C TYR A 122 -0.32 -10.07 -3.11
N GLY A 123 -1.24 -9.90 -4.05
CA GLY A 123 -1.16 -8.90 -5.10
C GLY A 123 -0.26 -9.33 -6.25
N CYS A 124 0.74 -8.50 -6.60
CA CYS A 124 1.77 -8.86 -7.57
C CYS A 124 2.90 -9.65 -6.89
N LEU A 125 3.19 -10.82 -7.41
CA LEU A 125 4.37 -11.61 -7.08
C LEU A 125 5.56 -11.15 -7.91
#